data_838ce1328b8881624f702e0e62e051c4
#
_entry.id   838ce1328b8881624f702e0e62e051c4
#
_cell.length_a   1.000
_cell.length_b   1.000
_cell.length_c   1.000
_cell.angle_alpha   90.00
_cell.angle_beta   90.00
_cell.angle_gamma   90.00
#
_symmetry.space_group_name_H-M   'P 1'
#
loop_
_entity.id
_entity.type
_entity.pdbx_description
1 polymer ?
#
loop_
_entity_poly.entity_id
_entity_poly.type
_entity_poly.pdbx_seq_one_letter_code
_entity_poly.pdbx_strand_id
1 'polypeptide(L)'
;MNTRAPRPTDLVALVTFDEDVRENLAVTRERLAHGNTAPTPLAAAIEQWLHLGRRTWVSVAGRQIRGIATARELTAKHAWEIDTLIEADDSQSREVLEDLLRQAIVAAENAEVTHLLLRTPEESEAAEVAMRAGFALVQGERLWRGRLQPTSTTANGVREWSDADAFASFQVYCRAVPISARQCMAMTVDEWSAVRDRHWQERSDGALVVEHEGRVVGTARYARATGQFTLTAEPEAQGATDALVTALARRLGDAERHIALVAVSGATEDAALRRAGLEVEPGAYALFCKRLVHPVREESYARAGIPITGG
;
A
#
# COMPACT_ATOMS: atom_id res chain seq x y z
N MET A 1 20.88 -1.38 -21.53
CA MET A 1 19.42 -1.18 -21.38
C MET A 1 19.11 0.29 -21.21
N ASN A 2 17.90 0.73 -21.56
CA ASN A 2 17.48 2.13 -21.38
C ASN A 2 16.09 2.16 -20.74
N THR A 3 16.02 2.58 -19.49
CA THR A 3 14.75 2.69 -18.75
C THR A 3 14.27 4.12 -18.76
N ARG A 4 13.05 4.35 -19.22
CA ARG A 4 12.47 5.67 -19.47
C ARG A 4 10.94 5.64 -19.46
N ALA A 5 10.32 6.79 -19.51
CA ALA A 5 8.88 6.90 -19.79
C ALA A 5 8.53 6.29 -21.16
N PRO A 6 7.38 5.61 -21.31
CA PRO A 6 6.95 5.06 -22.59
C PRO A 6 6.68 6.18 -23.61
N ARG A 7 7.01 5.91 -24.87
CA ARG A 7 6.78 6.82 -26.02
C ARG A 7 5.67 6.26 -26.89
N PRO A 8 4.96 7.09 -27.67
CA PRO A 8 3.99 6.59 -28.63
C PRO A 8 4.58 5.59 -29.64
N THR A 9 5.89 5.69 -29.93
CA THR A 9 6.62 4.76 -30.79
C THR A 9 6.80 3.37 -30.19
N ASP A 10 6.59 3.21 -28.89
CA ASP A 10 6.68 1.93 -28.18
C ASP A 10 5.37 1.12 -28.28
N LEU A 11 4.31 1.68 -28.87
CA LEU A 11 2.97 1.08 -28.89
C LEU A 11 2.97 -0.39 -29.35
N VAL A 12 3.66 -0.70 -30.45
CA VAL A 12 3.75 -2.07 -30.99
C VAL A 12 4.44 -3.00 -29.99
N ALA A 13 5.54 -2.54 -29.40
CA ALA A 13 6.27 -3.31 -28.41
C ALA A 13 5.48 -3.52 -27.11
N LEU A 14 4.65 -2.53 -26.70
CA LEU A 14 3.74 -2.65 -25.57
C LEU A 14 2.64 -3.69 -25.83
N VAL A 15 2.04 -3.70 -27.01
CA VAL A 15 1.02 -4.69 -27.39
C VAL A 15 1.63 -6.11 -27.36
N THR A 16 2.79 -6.30 -27.97
CA THR A 16 3.48 -7.61 -27.95
C THR A 16 3.84 -8.04 -26.54
N PHE A 17 4.29 -7.12 -25.70
CA PHE A 17 4.60 -7.41 -24.28
C PHE A 17 3.36 -7.77 -23.48
N ASP A 18 2.19 -7.23 -23.83
CA ASP A 18 0.90 -7.47 -23.19
C ASP A 18 0.31 -8.86 -23.53
N GLU A 19 0.60 -9.39 -24.71
CA GLU A 19 0.14 -10.70 -25.16
C GLU A 19 0.79 -11.85 -24.38
N ASP A 20 1.97 -11.62 -23.82
CA ASP A 20 2.66 -12.59 -22.97
C ASP A 20 2.09 -12.53 -21.54
N VAL A 21 1.58 -13.64 -21.03
CA VAL A 21 1.11 -13.77 -19.64
C VAL A 21 2.32 -13.71 -18.71
N ARG A 22 2.49 -12.60 -18.01
CA ARG A 22 3.62 -12.38 -17.10
C ARG A 22 3.11 -12.12 -15.69
N GLU A 23 3.89 -12.54 -14.71
CA GLU A 23 3.58 -12.28 -13.32
C GLU A 23 3.88 -10.82 -12.96
N ASN A 24 2.92 -10.17 -12.29
CA ASN A 24 3.16 -8.87 -11.68
C ASN A 24 3.70 -9.05 -10.26
N LEU A 25 4.95 -8.73 -10.08
CA LEU A 25 5.65 -8.84 -8.80
C LEU A 25 5.21 -7.76 -7.79
N ALA A 26 4.60 -6.66 -8.24
CA ALA A 26 4.00 -5.68 -7.34
C ALA A 26 2.54 -6.04 -7.04
N VAL A 27 2.18 -6.06 -5.78
CA VAL A 27 0.86 -6.46 -5.30
C VAL A 27 0.20 -5.30 -4.56
N THR A 28 -1.05 -4.98 -4.91
CA THR A 28 -1.86 -4.01 -4.16
C THR A 28 -2.97 -4.72 -3.39
N ARG A 29 -3.43 -4.12 -2.30
CA ARG A 29 -4.57 -4.66 -1.53
C ARG A 29 -5.80 -4.85 -2.39
N GLU A 30 -6.05 -3.93 -3.32
CA GLU A 30 -7.18 -3.98 -4.23
C GLU A 30 -7.13 -5.22 -5.14
N ARG A 31 -5.95 -5.53 -5.68
CA ARG A 31 -5.77 -6.69 -6.57
C ARG A 31 -5.92 -8.02 -5.85
N LEU A 32 -5.54 -8.08 -4.59
CA LEU A 32 -5.72 -9.28 -3.77
C LEU A 32 -7.18 -9.70 -3.67
N ALA A 33 -8.12 -8.75 -3.74
CA ALA A 33 -9.55 -9.05 -3.73
C ALA A 33 -10.12 -9.51 -5.07
N HIS A 34 -9.65 -8.92 -6.15
CA HIS A 34 -10.23 -9.13 -7.48
C HIS A 34 -9.50 -10.20 -8.32
N GLY A 35 -8.49 -10.85 -7.75
CA GLY A 35 -7.51 -11.59 -8.54
C GLY A 35 -6.47 -10.62 -9.13
N ASN A 36 -5.35 -11.15 -9.60
CA ASN A 36 -4.19 -10.34 -10.03
C ASN A 36 -4.40 -9.66 -11.40
N THR A 37 -5.44 -8.84 -11.54
CA THR A 37 -5.67 -8.03 -12.72
C THR A 37 -4.87 -6.73 -12.63
N ALA A 38 -3.59 -6.80 -12.95
CA ALA A 38 -2.81 -5.59 -13.23
C ALA A 38 -3.46 -4.87 -14.43
N PRO A 39 -3.44 -3.53 -14.47
CA PRO A 39 -3.71 -2.86 -15.73
C PRO A 39 -2.69 -3.37 -16.74
N THR A 40 -3.15 -3.62 -17.96
CA THR A 40 -2.23 -4.07 -18.99
C THR A 40 -1.15 -3.00 -19.21
N PRO A 41 0.08 -3.37 -19.57
CA PRO A 41 1.15 -2.44 -19.90
C PRO A 41 0.72 -1.33 -20.87
N LEU A 42 -0.09 -1.68 -21.84
CA LEU A 42 -0.66 -0.72 -22.79
C LEU A 42 -1.62 0.26 -22.11
N ALA A 43 -2.53 -0.24 -21.26
CA ALA A 43 -3.46 0.61 -20.52
C ALA A 43 -2.72 1.57 -19.59
N ALA A 44 -1.69 1.09 -18.88
CA ALA A 44 -0.86 1.92 -18.01
C ALA A 44 -0.12 3.03 -18.78
N ALA A 45 0.38 2.75 -19.97
CA ALA A 45 1.01 3.75 -20.84
C ALA A 45 0.00 4.80 -21.34
N ILE A 46 -1.21 4.38 -21.70
CA ILE A 46 -2.29 5.28 -22.13
C ILE A 46 -2.71 6.20 -20.96
N GLU A 47 -2.86 5.66 -19.74
CA GLU A 47 -3.17 6.46 -18.55
C GLU A 47 -2.12 7.53 -18.29
N GLN A 48 -0.84 7.20 -18.47
CA GLN A 48 0.25 8.18 -18.36
C GLN A 48 0.17 9.26 -19.43
N TRP A 49 -0.06 8.89 -20.68
CA TRP A 49 -0.15 9.87 -21.78
C TRP A 49 -1.33 10.83 -21.62
N LEU A 50 -2.41 10.33 -21.00
CA LEU A 50 -3.59 11.13 -20.66
C LEU A 50 -3.47 11.87 -19.32
N HIS A 51 -2.33 11.76 -18.62
CA HIS A 51 -2.07 12.39 -17.31
C HIS A 51 -3.08 12.01 -16.22
N LEU A 52 -3.50 10.75 -16.19
CA LEU A 52 -4.50 10.23 -15.25
C LEU A 52 -3.91 9.84 -13.87
N GLY A 53 -2.83 10.49 -13.44
CA GLY A 53 -2.25 10.30 -12.09
C GLY A 53 -1.35 9.08 -11.93
N ARG A 54 -1.13 8.29 -12.99
CA ARG A 54 -0.21 7.15 -12.99
C ARG A 54 1.11 7.52 -13.66
N ARG A 55 2.22 7.05 -13.11
CA ARG A 55 3.57 7.14 -13.69
C ARG A 55 3.98 5.76 -14.19
N THR A 56 4.56 5.71 -15.39
CA THR A 56 4.96 4.45 -16.04
C THR A 56 6.39 4.55 -16.54
N TRP A 57 7.16 3.49 -16.35
CA TRP A 57 8.51 3.34 -16.87
C TRP A 57 8.62 2.02 -17.62
N VAL A 58 9.32 2.04 -18.73
CA VAL A 58 9.62 0.87 -19.54
C VAL A 58 11.12 0.69 -19.63
N SER A 59 11.62 -0.51 -19.44
CA SER A 59 13.00 -0.91 -19.75
C SER A 59 13.04 -1.48 -21.14
N VAL A 60 13.90 -0.92 -22.01
CA VAL A 60 13.96 -1.26 -23.44
C VAL A 60 15.35 -1.72 -23.83
N ALA A 61 15.43 -2.85 -24.53
CA ALA A 61 16.63 -3.33 -25.18
C ALA A 61 16.39 -3.45 -26.70
N GLY A 62 17.00 -2.55 -27.46
CA GLY A 62 16.74 -2.45 -28.91
C GLY A 62 15.29 -2.00 -29.17
N ARG A 63 14.47 -2.89 -29.71
CA ARG A 63 13.03 -2.66 -29.99
C ARG A 63 12.10 -3.43 -29.05
N GLN A 64 12.64 -4.19 -28.11
CA GLN A 64 11.86 -5.03 -27.19
C GLN A 64 11.76 -4.38 -25.83
N ILE A 65 10.56 -4.45 -25.24
CA ILE A 65 10.35 -4.11 -23.84
C ILE A 65 10.80 -5.31 -22.99
N ARG A 66 11.63 -5.04 -22.00
CA ARG A 66 12.16 -6.01 -21.06
C ARG A 66 11.50 -5.97 -19.68
N GLY A 67 10.83 -4.89 -19.39
CA GLY A 67 10.08 -4.77 -18.15
C GLY A 67 9.33 -3.44 -18.06
N ILE A 68 8.37 -3.41 -17.16
CA ILE A 68 7.49 -2.26 -16.90
C ILE A 68 7.33 -2.08 -15.40
N ALA A 69 7.41 -0.83 -14.96
CA ALA A 69 6.95 -0.44 -13.63
C ALA A 69 5.94 0.70 -13.74
N THR A 70 4.95 0.67 -12.86
CA THR A 70 4.02 1.79 -12.70
C THR A 70 3.89 2.16 -11.23
N ALA A 71 3.64 3.45 -10.97
CA ALA A 71 3.32 3.94 -9.66
C ALA A 71 2.11 4.86 -9.71
N ARG A 72 1.30 4.84 -8.65
CA ARG A 72 0.12 5.67 -8.45
C ARG A 72 0.26 6.53 -7.20
N GLU A 73 -0.36 7.69 -7.22
CA GLU A 73 -0.47 8.53 -6.04
C GLU A 73 -1.46 7.91 -5.04
N LEU A 74 -1.09 7.93 -3.76
CA LEU A 74 -2.00 7.63 -2.66
C LEU A 74 -2.71 8.91 -2.18
N THR A 75 -3.44 8.85 -1.09
CA THR A 75 -4.38 9.90 -0.62
C THR A 75 -3.79 11.30 -0.51
N ALA A 76 -2.50 11.45 -0.30
CA ALA A 76 -1.84 12.74 -0.34
C ALA A 76 -0.73 12.73 -1.39
N LYS A 77 -0.46 13.90 -1.94
CA LYS A 77 0.55 14.12 -2.99
C LYS A 77 1.97 13.65 -2.67
N HIS A 78 2.21 13.24 -1.42
CA HIS A 78 3.53 12.89 -0.90
C HIS A 78 3.79 11.39 -0.80
N ALA A 79 2.84 10.54 -1.16
CA ALA A 79 3.01 9.09 -1.11
C ALA A 79 2.62 8.43 -2.43
N TRP A 80 3.52 7.63 -2.99
CA TRP A 80 3.27 6.79 -4.16
C TRP A 80 3.35 5.32 -3.79
N GLU A 81 2.58 4.48 -4.48
CA GLU A 81 2.67 3.03 -4.44
C GLU A 81 3.04 2.50 -5.81
N ILE A 82 4.10 1.70 -5.87
CA ILE A 82 4.42 0.92 -7.07
C ILE A 82 3.37 -0.19 -7.14
N ASP A 83 2.54 -0.15 -8.16
CA ASP A 83 1.39 -1.04 -8.32
C ASP A 83 1.56 -2.02 -9.50
N THR A 84 2.59 -1.84 -10.32
CA THR A 84 2.99 -2.79 -11.35
C THR A 84 4.51 -2.88 -11.36
N LEU A 85 5.03 -4.11 -11.39
CA LEU A 85 6.43 -4.42 -11.59
C LEU A 85 6.48 -5.75 -12.33
N ILE A 86 6.66 -5.69 -13.64
CA ILE A 86 6.64 -6.83 -14.54
C ILE A 86 7.96 -6.85 -15.31
N GLU A 87 8.52 -8.04 -15.47
CA GLU A 87 9.72 -8.26 -16.26
C GLU A 87 9.50 -9.30 -17.36
N ALA A 88 10.31 -9.25 -18.39
CA ALA A 88 10.43 -10.35 -19.32
C ALA A 88 11.19 -11.48 -18.63
N ASP A 89 10.65 -12.69 -18.72
CA ASP A 89 11.29 -13.90 -18.19
C ASP A 89 12.55 -14.21 -19.00
N ASP A 90 13.68 -13.59 -18.60
CA ASP A 90 14.98 -13.77 -19.22
C ASP A 90 16.12 -13.70 -18.18
N SER A 91 17.33 -13.99 -18.63
CA SER A 91 18.53 -14.04 -17.79
C SER A 91 18.99 -12.68 -17.22
N GLN A 92 18.30 -11.59 -17.53
CA GLN A 92 18.63 -10.24 -17.08
C GLN A 92 17.55 -9.62 -16.17
N SER A 93 16.63 -10.41 -15.67
CA SER A 93 15.49 -9.99 -14.83
C SER A 93 15.88 -9.03 -13.72
N ARG A 94 16.89 -9.39 -12.96
CA ARG A 94 17.36 -8.58 -11.82
C ARG A 94 17.82 -7.18 -12.21
N GLU A 95 18.59 -7.04 -13.28
CA GLU A 95 19.07 -5.73 -13.78
C GLU A 95 17.90 -4.88 -14.26
N VAL A 96 16.90 -5.50 -14.88
CA VAL A 96 15.68 -4.82 -15.35
C VAL A 96 14.90 -4.27 -14.16
N LEU A 97 14.67 -5.09 -13.12
CA LEU A 97 13.96 -4.67 -11.92
C LEU A 97 14.71 -3.55 -11.18
N GLU A 98 16.05 -3.66 -11.04
CA GLU A 98 16.87 -2.62 -10.42
C GLU A 98 16.75 -1.28 -11.16
N ASP A 99 16.84 -1.29 -12.49
CA ASP A 99 16.72 -0.09 -13.30
C ASP A 99 15.32 0.53 -13.24
N LEU A 100 14.27 -0.29 -13.24
CA LEU A 100 12.89 0.17 -13.09
C LEU A 100 12.66 0.83 -11.73
N LEU A 101 13.10 0.20 -10.63
CA LEU A 101 12.97 0.75 -9.29
C LEU A 101 13.79 2.03 -9.13
N ARG A 102 15.01 2.09 -9.70
CA ARG A 102 15.84 3.30 -9.68
C ARG A 102 15.15 4.47 -10.39
N GLN A 103 14.54 4.23 -11.54
CA GLN A 103 13.79 5.26 -12.24
C GLN A 103 12.55 5.73 -11.48
N ALA A 104 11.84 4.81 -10.84
CA ALA A 104 10.71 5.16 -9.97
C ALA A 104 11.15 6.04 -8.79
N ILE A 105 12.29 5.72 -8.16
CA ILE A 105 12.88 6.51 -7.07
C ILE A 105 13.21 7.92 -7.55
N VAL A 106 13.98 8.05 -8.65
CA VAL A 106 14.37 9.37 -9.21
C VAL A 106 13.14 10.20 -9.57
N ALA A 107 12.12 9.57 -10.14
CA ALA A 107 10.89 10.27 -10.49
C ALA A 107 10.11 10.72 -9.25
N ALA A 108 10.08 9.90 -8.19
CA ALA A 108 9.45 10.24 -6.92
C ALA A 108 10.20 11.39 -6.21
N GLU A 109 11.52 11.38 -6.22
CA GLU A 109 12.35 12.49 -5.71
C GLU A 109 12.07 13.80 -6.44
N ASN A 110 12.00 13.77 -7.77
CA ASN A 110 11.69 14.95 -8.59
C ASN A 110 10.26 15.47 -8.39
N ALA A 111 9.35 14.62 -7.97
CA ALA A 111 7.95 14.97 -7.67
C ALA A 111 7.72 15.34 -6.19
N GLU A 112 8.80 15.48 -5.41
CA GLU A 112 8.76 15.79 -3.97
C GLU A 112 7.93 14.80 -3.15
N VAL A 113 7.90 13.53 -3.58
CA VAL A 113 7.26 12.42 -2.87
C VAL A 113 8.12 12.04 -1.67
N THR A 114 7.51 11.89 -0.51
CA THR A 114 8.22 11.53 0.73
C THR A 114 8.25 10.03 1.00
N HIS A 115 7.27 9.28 0.47
CA HIS A 115 7.13 7.85 0.69
C HIS A 115 6.85 7.12 -0.62
N LEU A 116 7.71 6.18 -0.97
CA LEU A 116 7.50 5.26 -2.08
C LEU A 116 7.29 3.85 -1.52
N LEU A 117 6.09 3.30 -1.72
CA LEU A 117 5.69 2.01 -1.20
C LEU A 117 5.77 0.95 -2.30
N LEU A 118 6.15 -0.26 -1.91
CA LEU A 118 6.14 -1.46 -2.76
C LEU A 118 5.74 -2.67 -1.92
N ARG A 119 4.74 -3.42 -2.36
CA ARG A 119 4.41 -4.73 -1.79
C ARG A 119 4.69 -5.81 -2.83
N THR A 120 5.40 -6.86 -2.41
CA THR A 120 5.75 -8.01 -3.25
C THR A 120 5.53 -9.31 -2.50
N PRO A 121 5.45 -10.47 -3.17
CA PRO A 121 5.65 -11.74 -2.49
C PRO A 121 7.00 -11.73 -1.76
N GLU A 122 7.03 -12.25 -0.53
CA GLU A 122 8.22 -12.15 0.35
C GLU A 122 9.45 -12.87 -0.24
N GLU A 123 9.23 -14.02 -0.86
CA GLU A 123 10.28 -14.86 -1.47
C GLU A 123 10.47 -14.54 -2.97
N SER A 124 10.26 -13.28 -3.40
CA SER A 124 10.41 -12.88 -4.80
C SER A 124 11.73 -12.18 -5.06
N GLU A 125 12.22 -12.24 -6.30
CA GLU A 125 13.39 -11.46 -6.74
C GLU A 125 13.15 -9.94 -6.54
N ALA A 126 11.92 -9.48 -6.72
CA ALA A 126 11.55 -8.09 -6.49
C ALA A 126 11.79 -7.66 -5.03
N ALA A 127 11.59 -8.53 -4.04
CA ALA A 127 11.88 -8.24 -2.64
C ALA A 127 13.38 -8.01 -2.41
N GLU A 128 14.24 -8.86 -2.99
CA GLU A 128 15.70 -8.69 -2.89
C GLU A 128 16.16 -7.39 -3.57
N VAL A 129 15.64 -7.13 -4.76
CA VAL A 129 15.98 -5.91 -5.54
C VAL A 129 15.51 -4.65 -4.81
N ALA A 130 14.32 -4.66 -4.21
CA ALA A 130 13.83 -3.55 -3.40
C ALA A 130 14.78 -3.22 -2.24
N MET A 131 15.24 -4.23 -1.50
CA MET A 131 16.21 -4.02 -0.41
C MET A 131 17.52 -3.41 -0.92
N ARG A 132 18.04 -3.86 -2.06
CA ARG A 132 19.25 -3.29 -2.67
C ARG A 132 19.04 -1.85 -3.15
N ALA A 133 17.83 -1.54 -3.64
CA ALA A 133 17.46 -0.17 -4.02
C ALA A 133 17.25 0.75 -2.80
N GLY A 134 17.44 0.22 -1.58
CA GLY A 134 17.35 0.98 -0.32
C GLY A 134 15.94 1.15 0.20
N PHE A 135 15.02 0.29 -0.19
CA PHE A 135 13.74 0.15 0.50
C PHE A 135 13.95 -0.59 1.82
N ALA A 136 13.30 -0.11 2.87
CA ALA A 136 13.26 -0.80 4.15
C ALA A 136 12.03 -1.70 4.22
N LEU A 137 12.20 -2.91 4.74
CA LEU A 137 11.07 -3.78 5.06
C LEU A 137 10.27 -3.14 6.21
N VAL A 138 9.01 -2.85 5.96
CA VAL A 138 8.09 -2.28 6.95
C VAL A 138 7.48 -3.39 7.78
N GLN A 139 6.89 -4.37 7.10
CA GLN A 139 6.27 -5.53 7.73
C GLN A 139 6.07 -6.67 6.74
N GLY A 140 6.09 -7.90 7.24
CA GLY A 140 5.52 -9.05 6.56
C GLY A 140 4.00 -9.06 6.71
N GLU A 141 3.29 -9.51 5.69
CA GLU A 141 1.83 -9.58 5.69
C GLU A 141 1.37 -10.97 5.22
N ARG A 142 0.27 -11.47 5.81
CA ARG A 142 -0.39 -12.71 5.40
C ARG A 142 -1.75 -12.41 4.81
N LEU A 143 -2.08 -13.12 3.77
CA LEU A 143 -3.40 -13.05 3.16
C LEU A 143 -4.30 -14.11 3.77
N TRP A 144 -5.43 -13.65 4.29
CA TRP A 144 -6.46 -14.48 4.87
C TRP A 144 -7.67 -14.51 3.96
N ARG A 145 -8.22 -15.70 3.74
CA ARG A 145 -9.43 -15.87 2.94
C ARG A 145 -10.37 -16.88 3.56
N GLY A 146 -11.64 -16.73 3.29
CA GLY A 146 -12.68 -17.63 3.76
C GLY A 146 -14.02 -16.93 3.91
N ARG A 147 -14.92 -17.56 4.62
CA ARG A 147 -16.21 -16.98 4.97
C ARG A 147 -16.22 -16.64 6.45
N LEU A 148 -16.25 -15.35 6.75
CA LEU A 148 -16.37 -14.90 8.15
C LEU A 148 -17.68 -15.42 8.75
N GLN A 149 -17.54 -16.07 9.88
CA GLN A 149 -18.66 -16.51 10.69
C GLN A 149 -18.74 -15.65 11.95
N PRO A 150 -19.94 -15.21 12.36
CA PRO A 150 -20.09 -14.55 13.66
C PRO A 150 -19.63 -15.49 14.76
N THR A 151 -18.67 -15.05 15.53
CA THR A 151 -18.25 -15.78 16.73
C THR A 151 -19.27 -15.60 17.86
N SER A 152 -19.21 -16.45 18.89
CA SER A 152 -20.05 -16.31 20.08
C SER A 152 -19.72 -15.05 20.89
N THR A 153 -18.65 -14.37 20.57
CA THR A 153 -18.23 -13.12 21.22
C THR A 153 -19.21 -11.99 20.88
N THR A 154 -19.66 -11.29 21.89
CA THR A 154 -20.47 -10.09 21.69
C THR A 154 -19.60 -8.97 21.14
N ALA A 155 -20.08 -8.25 20.14
CA ALA A 155 -19.40 -7.07 19.58
C ALA A 155 -19.54 -5.84 20.51
N ASN A 156 -19.27 -6.02 21.80
CA ASN A 156 -19.41 -4.96 22.79
C ASN A 156 -18.39 -3.84 22.51
N GLY A 157 -18.83 -2.59 22.61
CA GLY A 157 -17.99 -1.41 22.40
C GLY A 157 -17.66 -1.12 20.94
N VAL A 158 -18.18 -1.90 19.97
CA VAL A 158 -17.96 -1.61 18.55
C VAL A 158 -19.02 -0.64 18.04
N ARG A 159 -18.56 0.43 17.42
CA ARG A 159 -19.41 1.42 16.73
C ARG A 159 -18.81 1.84 15.37
N GLU A 160 -19.60 2.55 14.59
CA GLU A 160 -19.13 3.18 13.38
C GLU A 160 -18.04 4.22 13.68
N TRP A 161 -17.04 4.27 12.82
CA TRP A 161 -15.99 5.28 12.85
C TRP A 161 -16.54 6.62 12.37
N SER A 162 -16.06 7.71 12.94
CA SER A 162 -16.34 9.09 12.53
C SER A 162 -15.04 9.88 12.38
N ASP A 163 -15.09 11.05 11.74
CA ASP A 163 -13.92 11.91 11.57
C ASP A 163 -13.28 12.31 12.91
N ALA A 164 -14.05 12.37 13.99
CA ALA A 164 -13.54 12.61 15.34
C ALA A 164 -12.62 11.49 15.84
N ASP A 165 -12.70 10.30 15.25
CA ASP A 165 -11.88 9.15 15.63
C ASP A 165 -10.51 9.11 14.93
N ALA A 166 -10.22 10.03 14.01
CA ALA A 166 -9.00 10.02 13.22
C ALA A 166 -7.74 10.00 14.09
N PHE A 167 -7.66 10.88 15.07
CA PHE A 167 -6.52 10.95 15.99
C PHE A 167 -6.44 9.71 16.90
N ALA A 168 -7.57 9.25 17.43
CA ALA A 168 -7.63 8.04 18.24
C ALA A 168 -7.21 6.79 17.43
N SER A 169 -7.62 6.70 16.17
CA SER A 169 -7.20 5.65 15.24
C SER A 169 -5.70 5.69 14.96
N PHE A 170 -5.12 6.88 14.80
CA PHE A 170 -3.67 7.05 14.70
C PHE A 170 -2.94 6.60 15.97
N GLN A 171 -3.51 6.86 17.15
CA GLN A 171 -2.94 6.36 18.41
C GLN A 171 -2.97 4.83 18.48
N VAL A 172 -4.04 4.17 18.02
CA VAL A 172 -4.09 2.69 17.89
C VAL A 172 -2.96 2.21 16.97
N TYR A 173 -2.80 2.82 15.79
CA TYR A 173 -1.69 2.54 14.89
C TYR A 173 -0.34 2.67 15.59
N CYS A 174 -0.13 3.74 16.36
CA CYS A 174 1.13 3.97 17.08
C CYS A 174 1.42 2.89 18.14
N ARG A 175 0.41 2.26 18.72
CA ARG A 175 0.58 1.21 19.74
C ARG A 175 0.68 -0.17 19.11
N ALA A 176 -0.03 -0.41 18.02
CA ALA A 176 -0.05 -1.70 17.33
C ALA A 176 1.16 -1.92 16.41
N VAL A 177 1.65 -0.87 15.76
CA VAL A 177 2.74 -0.98 14.77
C VAL A 177 4.09 -0.65 15.40
N PRO A 178 5.11 -1.52 15.23
CA PRO A 178 6.44 -1.30 15.78
C PRO A 178 7.05 0.04 15.35
N ILE A 179 7.85 0.64 16.23
CA ILE A 179 8.46 1.97 15.97
C ILE A 179 9.32 1.98 14.70
N SER A 180 10.04 0.90 14.41
CA SER A 180 10.85 0.76 13.19
C SER A 180 10.01 0.85 11.93
N ALA A 181 8.85 0.19 11.91
CA ALA A 181 7.92 0.26 10.79
C ALA A 181 7.30 1.67 10.67
N ARG A 182 6.90 2.29 11.79
CA ARG A 182 6.37 3.66 11.79
C ARG A 182 7.38 4.69 11.26
N GLN A 183 8.67 4.55 11.60
CA GLN A 183 9.73 5.41 11.06
C GLN A 183 9.86 5.32 9.54
N CYS A 184 9.52 4.16 8.96
CA CYS A 184 9.52 3.98 7.51
C CYS A 184 8.24 4.46 6.84
N MET A 185 7.11 4.45 7.54
CA MET A 185 5.80 4.78 6.94
C MET A 185 5.31 6.17 7.38
N ALA A 186 5.03 6.34 8.68
CA ALA A 186 4.40 7.54 9.18
C ALA A 186 4.65 7.73 10.69
N MET A 187 5.16 8.89 11.07
CA MET A 187 5.40 9.29 12.46
C MET A 187 4.36 10.31 12.95
N THR A 188 3.70 10.98 12.03
CA THR A 188 2.66 11.97 12.33
C THR A 188 1.31 11.54 11.79
N VAL A 189 0.23 12.14 12.27
CA VAL A 189 -1.12 11.87 11.77
C VAL A 189 -1.28 12.24 10.29
N ASP A 190 -0.62 13.30 9.85
CA ASP A 190 -0.67 13.74 8.46
C ASP A 190 0.07 12.77 7.53
N GLU A 191 1.28 12.33 7.92
CA GLU A 191 2.01 11.30 7.20
C GLU A 191 1.22 9.98 7.14
N TRP A 192 0.62 9.58 8.27
CA TRP A 192 -0.20 8.37 8.34
C TRP A 192 -1.42 8.45 7.41
N SER A 193 -2.08 9.58 7.35
CA SER A 193 -3.19 9.82 6.42
C SER A 193 -2.71 9.80 4.96
N ALA A 194 -1.50 10.32 4.71
CA ALA A 194 -0.92 10.37 3.38
C ALA A 194 -0.57 9.00 2.79
N VAL A 195 -0.09 8.06 3.61
CA VAL A 195 0.28 6.71 3.13
C VAL A 195 -0.90 5.71 3.12
N ARG A 196 -2.08 6.14 3.56
CA ARG A 196 -3.28 5.31 3.46
C ARG A 196 -3.65 5.08 2.00
N ASP A 197 -3.92 3.84 1.64
CA ASP A 197 -4.35 3.47 0.28
C ASP A 197 -5.71 4.11 -0.05
N ARG A 198 -5.71 5.12 -0.92
CA ARG A 198 -6.90 5.87 -1.29
C ARG A 198 -7.91 5.03 -2.03
N HIS A 199 -7.46 4.20 -2.97
CA HIS A 199 -8.39 3.38 -3.75
C HIS A 199 -9.14 2.38 -2.86
N TRP A 200 -8.42 1.77 -1.93
CA TRP A 200 -9.04 0.92 -0.93
C TRP A 200 -10.05 1.69 -0.09
N GLN A 201 -9.70 2.91 0.31
CA GLN A 201 -10.56 3.75 1.15
C GLN A 201 -11.77 4.30 0.42
N GLU A 202 -11.62 4.73 -0.82
CA GLU A 202 -12.72 5.25 -1.64
C GLU A 202 -13.78 4.20 -1.93
N ARG A 203 -13.39 2.93 -1.96
CA ARG A 203 -14.29 1.78 -2.12
C ARG A 203 -14.75 1.17 -0.79
N SER A 204 -14.29 1.71 0.33
CA SER A 204 -14.72 1.27 1.64
C SER A 204 -16.16 1.68 1.89
N ASP A 205 -17.01 0.71 2.26
CA ASP A 205 -18.40 0.98 2.65
C ASP A 205 -18.51 1.52 4.07
N GLY A 206 -17.44 1.36 4.88
CA GLY A 206 -17.42 1.87 6.24
C GLY A 206 -16.16 1.51 7.01
N ALA A 207 -16.08 2.09 8.18
CA ALA A 207 -15.05 1.78 9.16
C ALA A 207 -15.68 1.63 10.55
N LEU A 208 -15.04 0.83 11.38
CA LEU A 208 -15.47 0.54 12.73
C LEU A 208 -14.36 0.90 13.71
N VAL A 209 -14.75 1.28 14.91
CA VAL A 209 -13.87 1.37 16.06
C VAL A 209 -14.40 0.50 17.17
N VAL A 210 -13.52 -0.04 18.00
CA VAL A 210 -13.87 -0.67 19.27
C VAL A 210 -13.34 0.16 20.40
N GLU A 211 -14.19 0.42 21.37
CA GLU A 211 -13.88 1.18 22.57
C GLU A 211 -13.81 0.25 23.80
N HIS A 212 -12.83 0.52 24.63
CA HIS A 212 -12.71 -0.06 25.97
C HIS A 212 -12.46 1.07 26.97
N GLU A 213 -13.29 1.15 28.00
CA GLU A 213 -13.23 2.20 29.04
C GLU A 213 -13.20 3.65 28.45
N GLY A 214 -14.00 3.90 27.41
CA GLY A 214 -14.09 5.22 26.77
C GLY A 214 -12.92 5.58 25.86
N ARG A 215 -12.03 4.65 25.57
CA ARG A 215 -10.89 4.84 24.68
C ARG A 215 -10.96 3.90 23.47
N VAL A 216 -10.67 4.40 22.28
CA VAL A 216 -10.54 3.56 21.09
C VAL A 216 -9.29 2.70 21.22
N VAL A 217 -9.45 1.39 21.10
CA VAL A 217 -8.40 0.38 21.23
C VAL A 217 -8.24 -0.49 19.99
N GLY A 218 -9.09 -0.30 18.99
CA GLY A 218 -8.98 -1.00 17.72
C GLY A 218 -9.82 -0.34 16.65
N THR A 219 -9.44 -0.57 15.41
CA THR A 219 -10.09 -0.04 14.21
C THR A 219 -10.22 -1.13 13.15
N ALA A 220 -11.26 -1.07 12.36
CA ALA A 220 -11.42 -1.92 11.18
C ALA A 220 -12.03 -1.11 10.04
N ARG A 221 -11.79 -1.55 8.79
CA ARG A 221 -12.40 -1.00 7.58
C ARG A 221 -12.87 -2.16 6.72
N TYR A 222 -13.91 -1.94 5.95
CA TYR A 222 -14.48 -2.99 5.11
C TYR A 222 -15.07 -2.44 3.82
N ALA A 223 -15.09 -3.30 2.79
CA ALA A 223 -15.74 -3.07 1.52
C ALA A 223 -16.61 -4.29 1.17
N ARG A 224 -17.93 -4.11 1.19
CA ARG A 224 -18.91 -5.19 0.94
C ARG A 224 -18.81 -5.74 -0.46
N ALA A 225 -18.62 -4.85 -1.44
CA ALA A 225 -18.55 -5.25 -2.84
C ALA A 225 -17.43 -6.27 -3.13
N THR A 226 -16.35 -6.23 -2.35
CA THR A 226 -15.18 -7.08 -2.55
C THR A 226 -14.98 -8.11 -1.43
N GLY A 227 -15.72 -7.99 -0.34
CA GLY A 227 -15.49 -8.79 0.87
C GLY A 227 -14.19 -8.45 1.59
N GLN A 228 -13.52 -7.37 1.20
CA GLN A 228 -12.24 -6.98 1.80
C GLN A 228 -12.44 -6.26 3.13
N PHE A 229 -11.51 -6.50 4.05
CA PHE A 229 -11.43 -5.74 5.28
C PHE A 229 -9.98 -5.61 5.77
N THR A 230 -9.76 -4.63 6.61
CA THR A 230 -8.53 -4.46 7.40
C THR A 230 -8.91 -4.30 8.85
N LEU A 231 -8.02 -4.69 9.75
CA LEU A 231 -8.18 -4.47 11.18
C LEU A 231 -6.82 -4.17 11.81
N THR A 232 -6.86 -3.39 12.86
CA THR A 232 -5.70 -3.08 13.71
C THR A 232 -6.21 -2.91 15.13
N ALA A 233 -5.66 -3.63 16.08
CA ALA A 233 -6.01 -3.51 17.49
C ALA A 233 -4.76 -3.41 18.35
N GLU A 234 -4.88 -2.76 19.49
CA GLU A 234 -3.79 -2.72 20.47
C GLU A 234 -3.52 -4.14 20.98
N PRO A 235 -2.26 -4.58 21.02
CA PRO A 235 -1.93 -5.95 21.44
C PRO A 235 -2.45 -6.31 22.84
N GLU A 236 -2.54 -5.31 23.72
CA GLU A 236 -2.97 -5.48 25.12
C GLU A 236 -4.49 -5.43 25.31
N ALA A 237 -5.25 -5.00 24.29
CA ALA A 237 -6.69 -4.88 24.33
C ALA A 237 -7.37 -6.24 24.12
N GLN A 238 -7.49 -7.01 25.19
CA GLN A 238 -8.11 -8.34 25.14
C GLN A 238 -9.54 -8.28 24.57
N GLY A 239 -9.82 -9.15 23.60
CA GLY A 239 -11.13 -9.25 22.96
C GLY A 239 -11.47 -8.17 21.94
N ALA A 240 -10.66 -7.11 21.78
CA ALA A 240 -10.90 -6.06 20.82
C ALA A 240 -10.92 -6.59 19.38
N THR A 241 -9.97 -7.44 19.04
CA THR A 241 -9.90 -8.08 17.70
C THR A 241 -11.10 -8.98 17.45
N ASP A 242 -11.50 -9.81 18.43
CA ASP A 242 -12.67 -10.68 18.29
C ASP A 242 -13.97 -9.87 18.14
N ALA A 243 -14.12 -8.78 18.87
CA ALA A 243 -15.25 -7.87 18.74
C ALA A 243 -15.33 -7.23 17.35
N LEU A 244 -14.20 -6.75 16.84
CA LEU A 244 -14.11 -6.20 15.48
C LEU A 244 -14.42 -7.26 14.41
N VAL A 245 -13.85 -8.45 14.50
CA VAL A 245 -14.10 -9.56 13.56
C VAL A 245 -15.58 -9.97 13.58
N THR A 246 -16.19 -10.05 14.76
CA THR A 246 -17.62 -10.34 14.89
C THR A 246 -18.50 -9.26 14.27
N ALA A 247 -18.15 -7.99 14.47
CA ALA A 247 -18.85 -6.88 13.85
C ALA A 247 -18.67 -6.87 12.32
N LEU A 248 -17.47 -7.13 11.83
CA LEU A 248 -17.17 -7.26 10.40
C LEU A 248 -17.99 -8.38 9.74
N ALA A 249 -18.10 -9.55 10.38
CA ALA A 249 -18.93 -10.65 9.89
C ALA A 249 -20.39 -10.23 9.66
N ARG A 250 -20.94 -9.41 10.58
CA ARG A 250 -22.30 -8.87 10.43
C ARG A 250 -22.42 -7.80 9.34
N ARG A 251 -21.38 -6.98 9.16
CA ARG A 251 -21.38 -5.87 8.19
C ARG A 251 -21.12 -6.33 6.77
N LEU A 252 -20.22 -7.28 6.58
CA LEU A 252 -19.90 -7.87 5.29
C LEU A 252 -20.99 -8.85 4.81
N GLY A 253 -21.78 -9.40 5.73
CA GLY A 253 -22.92 -10.26 5.41
C GLY A 253 -22.51 -11.56 4.71
N ASP A 254 -23.37 -12.00 3.77
CA ASP A 254 -23.22 -13.28 3.08
C ASP A 254 -22.33 -13.21 1.83
N ALA A 255 -21.34 -12.32 1.77
CA ALA A 255 -20.38 -12.33 0.69
C ALA A 255 -19.76 -13.75 0.57
N GLU A 256 -19.64 -14.24 -0.66
CA GLU A 256 -19.12 -15.59 -0.92
C GLU A 256 -17.71 -15.79 -0.34
N ARG A 257 -16.94 -14.71 -0.28
CA ARG A 257 -15.54 -14.72 0.15
C ARG A 257 -15.17 -13.43 0.87
N HIS A 258 -14.54 -13.58 2.01
CA HIS A 258 -13.95 -12.47 2.76
C HIS A 258 -12.42 -12.53 2.68
N ILE A 259 -11.78 -11.36 2.62
CA ILE A 259 -10.36 -11.23 2.39
C ILE A 259 -9.76 -10.21 3.33
N ALA A 260 -8.69 -10.59 4.05
CA ALA A 260 -7.91 -9.68 4.88
C ALA A 260 -6.41 -9.84 4.61
N LEU A 261 -5.70 -8.72 4.60
CA LEU A 261 -4.25 -8.69 4.60
C LEU A 261 -3.80 -8.17 5.97
N VAL A 262 -3.12 -9.02 6.74
CA VAL A 262 -2.78 -8.79 8.14
C VAL A 262 -1.28 -8.93 8.35
N ALA A 263 -0.72 -8.03 9.17
CA ALA A 263 0.70 -8.07 9.53
C ALA A 263 1.08 -9.40 10.22
N VAL A 264 2.22 -9.97 9.88
CA VAL A 264 2.70 -11.24 10.46
C VAL A 264 2.89 -11.16 11.98
N SER A 265 3.16 -9.97 12.52
CA SER A 265 3.29 -9.73 13.96
C SER A 265 1.97 -9.79 14.73
N GLY A 266 0.85 -9.89 14.03
CA GLY A 266 -0.51 -9.88 14.60
C GLY A 266 -0.96 -11.25 15.10
N ALA A 267 -0.31 -11.83 16.12
CA ALA A 267 -0.72 -13.15 16.66
C ALA A 267 -2.17 -13.17 17.20
N THR A 268 -2.65 -12.04 17.70
CA THR A 268 -4.02 -11.88 18.18
C THR A 268 -5.01 -11.87 17.04
N GLU A 269 -4.68 -11.17 15.95
CA GLU A 269 -5.44 -11.11 14.71
C GLU A 269 -5.53 -12.48 14.07
N ASP A 270 -4.41 -13.19 13.95
CA ASP A 270 -4.34 -14.55 13.40
C ASP A 270 -5.29 -15.49 14.14
N ALA A 271 -5.26 -15.48 15.48
CA ALA A 271 -6.12 -16.33 16.29
C ALA A 271 -7.60 -15.98 16.12
N ALA A 272 -7.95 -14.70 16.06
CA ALA A 272 -9.32 -14.24 15.88
C ALA A 272 -9.87 -14.59 14.49
N LEU A 273 -9.07 -14.43 13.45
CA LEU A 273 -9.46 -14.76 12.07
C LEU A 273 -9.69 -16.26 11.88
N ARG A 274 -8.82 -17.11 12.48
CA ARG A 274 -9.02 -18.57 12.47
C ARG A 274 -10.32 -18.96 13.17
N ARG A 275 -10.59 -18.39 14.36
CA ARG A 275 -11.84 -18.65 15.08
C ARG A 275 -13.08 -18.25 14.29
N ALA A 276 -12.95 -17.21 13.46
CA ALA A 276 -14.02 -16.71 12.61
C ALA A 276 -14.14 -17.45 11.26
N GLY A 277 -13.34 -18.50 11.03
CA GLY A 277 -13.47 -19.37 9.85
C GLY A 277 -12.65 -18.93 8.64
N LEU A 278 -11.66 -18.03 8.80
CA LEU A 278 -10.73 -17.73 7.72
C LEU A 278 -9.49 -18.63 7.79
N GLU A 279 -8.92 -18.88 6.63
CA GLU A 279 -7.68 -19.62 6.43
C GLU A 279 -6.60 -18.71 5.87
N VAL A 280 -5.35 -18.96 6.26
CA VAL A 280 -4.21 -18.23 5.70
C VAL A 280 -3.85 -18.86 4.34
N GLU A 281 -3.69 -18.04 3.33
CA GLU A 281 -3.16 -18.52 2.04
C GLU A 281 -1.67 -18.83 2.14
N PRO A 282 -1.18 -19.80 1.36
CA PRO A 282 0.25 -20.06 1.24
C PRO A 282 1.00 -18.82 0.74
N GLY A 283 2.19 -18.61 1.29
CA GLY A 283 3.02 -17.45 0.97
C GLY A 283 2.71 -16.23 1.87
N ALA A 284 3.67 -15.35 1.91
CA ALA A 284 3.58 -14.08 2.62
C ALA A 284 3.95 -12.94 1.66
N TYR A 285 3.51 -11.75 2.00
CA TYR A 285 3.86 -10.53 1.28
C TYR A 285 4.76 -9.66 2.16
N ALA A 286 5.72 -9.03 1.54
CA ALA A 286 6.57 -8.04 2.18
C ALA A 286 6.15 -6.64 1.73
N LEU A 287 5.79 -5.79 2.68
CA LEU A 287 5.57 -4.37 2.44
C LEU A 287 6.87 -3.61 2.68
N PHE A 288 7.35 -2.97 1.64
CA PHE A 288 8.54 -2.14 1.65
C PHE A 288 8.18 -0.66 1.56
N CYS A 289 9.01 0.18 2.18
CA CYS A 289 8.93 1.63 2.04
C CYS A 289 10.32 2.20 1.79
N LYS A 290 10.44 3.09 0.81
CA LYS A 290 11.57 3.99 0.69
C LYS A 290 11.15 5.38 1.10
N ARG A 291 11.75 5.88 2.16
CA ARG A 291 11.59 7.27 2.59
C ARG A 291 12.57 8.14 1.79
N LEU A 292 12.03 9.13 1.11
CA LEU A 292 12.78 10.08 0.32
C LEU A 292 12.97 11.36 1.15
N VAL A 293 14.21 11.81 1.28
CA VAL A 293 14.55 13.02 2.04
C VAL A 293 14.75 14.15 1.04
N HIS A 294 13.88 15.14 1.09
CA HIS A 294 14.08 16.35 0.29
C HIS A 294 14.91 17.35 1.11
N PRO A 295 15.98 17.92 0.52
CA PRO A 295 16.68 19.01 1.17
C PRO A 295 15.67 20.15 1.37
N VAL A 296 15.58 20.65 2.60
CA VAL A 296 14.83 21.86 2.89
C VAL A 296 15.40 22.94 1.98
N ARG A 297 14.65 23.39 1.00
CA ARG A 297 14.99 24.62 0.29
C ARG A 297 14.93 25.72 1.34
N GLU A 298 16.08 26.24 1.75
CA GLU A 298 16.14 27.51 2.42
C GLU A 298 15.47 28.51 1.46
N GLU A 299 14.21 28.85 1.72
CA GLU A 299 13.67 30.05 1.15
C GLU A 299 14.62 31.15 1.58
N SER A 300 15.38 31.67 0.62
CA SER A 300 16.18 32.85 0.87
C SER A 300 15.17 33.92 1.28
N TYR A 301 15.04 34.15 2.57
CA TYR A 301 14.42 35.36 3.07
C TYR A 301 15.24 36.50 2.48
N ALA A 302 14.84 36.98 1.30
CA ALA A 302 15.32 38.21 0.74
C ALA A 302 15.16 39.21 1.84
N ARG A 303 16.30 39.70 2.37
CA ARG A 303 16.38 40.73 3.38
C ARG A 303 15.40 41.82 3.00
N ALA A 304 14.27 41.85 3.67
CA ALA A 304 13.47 43.04 3.71
C ALA A 304 14.37 44.10 4.35
N GLY A 305 14.97 44.94 3.49
CA GLY A 305 15.78 46.08 3.94
C GLY A 305 14.89 46.97 4.78
N ILE A 306 15.09 46.96 6.09
CA ILE A 306 14.56 47.96 6.98
C ILE A 306 15.35 49.21 6.68
N PRO A 307 14.76 50.28 6.13
CA PRO A 307 15.47 51.55 5.97
C PRO A 307 15.72 52.10 7.39
N ILE A 308 16.99 52.16 7.79
CA ILE A 308 17.41 52.92 8.98
C ILE A 308 17.27 54.38 8.58
N THR A 309 16.15 54.99 8.91
CA THR A 309 16.02 56.46 8.95
C THR A 309 16.82 56.96 10.13
N GLY A 310 18.03 57.40 9.88
CA GLY A 310 18.78 58.24 10.81
C GLY A 310 18.16 59.60 10.86
N GLY A 311 17.87 60.08 12.06
CA GLY A 311 17.56 61.45 12.43
C GLY A 311 18.40 61.81 13.63
#